data_e6ae01f5feaaaf29bf1acd7a59804af0
#
_entry.id   e6ae01f5feaaaf29bf1acd7a59804af0
#
_cell.length_a   1.000
_cell.length_b   1.000
_cell.length_c   1.000
_cell.angle_alpha   90.00
_cell.angle_beta   90.00
_cell.angle_gamma   90.00
#
_symmetry.space_group_name_H-M   'P 1'
#
loop_
_entity.id
_entity.type
_entity.pdbx_description
1 polymer ?
#
loop_
_entity_poly.entity_id
_entity_poly.type
_entity_poly.pdbx_seq_one_letter_code
_entity_poly.pdbx_strand_id
1 'polypeptide(L)'
;CIRDRFDVEKFGCEWAYTMDGGEVGELEFENFNAAAAKITFKGRNVHPGYAKNKMINSIRVANQFIAMLPSMETPEQTEGYEGFYHLIGIQGDVEQSTVSYIIRDHDRAKFEERKEEMKRLVALINAEYGEGTAALELRDQYYNMREKIEPVMHIIDTAFSAMEAVGVKPNVRPVSYTHLRAH
;
A
#
# COMPACT_ATOMS: atom_id res chain seq x y z
N CYS A 1 1.96 -14.46 12.14
CA CYS A 1 1.81 -15.18 10.87
C CYS A 1 2.77 -16.37 10.84
N ILE A 2 2.43 -17.47 10.13
CA ILE A 2 3.34 -18.64 9.97
C ILE A 2 4.68 -18.22 9.37
N ARG A 3 4.68 -17.22 8.48
CA ARG A 3 5.89 -16.67 7.85
C ARG A 3 6.86 -16.02 8.83
N ASP A 4 6.35 -15.37 9.88
CA ASP A 4 7.19 -14.70 10.88
C ASP A 4 7.93 -15.73 11.77
N ARG A 5 7.56 -17.01 11.65
CA ARG A 5 8.14 -18.14 12.39
C ARG A 5 8.91 -19.11 11.49
N PHE A 6 8.99 -18.82 10.17
CA PHE A 6 9.78 -19.65 9.27
C PHE A 6 11.25 -19.38 9.48
N ASP A 7 11.97 -20.39 9.87
CA ASP A 7 13.40 -20.33 10.12
C ASP A 7 14.18 -20.44 8.79
N VAL A 8 14.47 -19.28 8.22
CA VAL A 8 15.16 -19.14 6.93
C VAL A 8 16.59 -19.71 7.00
N GLU A 9 17.29 -19.49 8.12
CA GLU A 9 18.66 -19.98 8.31
C GLU A 9 18.69 -21.51 8.35
N LYS A 10 17.75 -22.11 9.07
CA LYS A 10 17.62 -23.57 9.12
C LYS A 10 17.20 -24.17 7.78
N PHE A 11 16.39 -23.46 7.00
CA PHE A 11 16.01 -23.88 5.66
C PHE A 11 17.20 -23.88 4.70
N GLY A 12 18.12 -22.93 4.84
CA GLY A 12 19.45 -22.94 4.26
C GLY A 12 19.53 -22.85 2.74
N CYS A 13 18.53 -22.22 2.08
CA CYS A 13 18.57 -21.95 0.65
C CYS A 13 18.81 -20.45 0.38
N GLU A 14 19.44 -20.13 -0.75
CA GLU A 14 19.64 -18.75 -1.18
C GLU A 14 18.37 -18.17 -1.80
N TRP A 15 17.57 -19.00 -2.47
CA TRP A 15 16.27 -18.67 -3.05
C TRP A 15 15.36 -19.89 -3.07
N ALA A 16 14.06 -19.65 -3.27
CA ALA A 16 13.05 -20.69 -3.35
C ALA A 16 11.97 -20.33 -4.37
N TYR A 17 11.41 -21.35 -5.02
CA TYR A 17 10.18 -21.23 -5.79
C TYR A 17 9.00 -21.54 -4.88
N THR A 18 8.01 -20.64 -4.87
CA THR A 18 6.76 -20.88 -4.16
C THR A 18 5.67 -21.15 -5.20
N MET A 19 5.04 -22.32 -5.11
CA MET A 19 3.88 -22.65 -5.93
C MET A 19 2.62 -22.39 -5.10
N ASP A 20 1.83 -21.40 -5.56
CA ASP A 20 0.56 -21.01 -4.95
C ASP A 20 -0.52 -20.97 -6.05
N GLY A 21 -1.70 -20.41 -5.78
CA GLY A 21 -2.74 -20.28 -6.79
C GLY A 21 -2.34 -19.42 -7.99
N GLY A 22 -3.05 -19.54 -9.09
CA GLY A 22 -2.81 -18.80 -10.34
C GLY A 22 -3.09 -19.63 -11.58
N GLU A 23 -2.86 -19.06 -12.76
CA GLU A 23 -2.98 -19.77 -14.02
C GLU A 23 -1.75 -20.65 -14.27
N VAL A 24 -1.95 -21.77 -14.97
CA VAL A 24 -0.83 -22.65 -15.35
C VAL A 24 0.15 -21.90 -16.26
N GLY A 25 1.42 -21.89 -15.86
CA GLY A 25 2.51 -21.18 -16.56
C GLY A 25 2.76 -19.77 -16.04
N GLU A 26 1.98 -19.27 -15.13
CA GLU A 26 2.22 -17.96 -14.50
C GLU A 26 3.50 -18.01 -13.66
N LEU A 27 4.36 -17.02 -13.88
CA LEU A 27 5.59 -16.82 -13.13
C LEU A 27 5.72 -15.35 -12.73
N GLU A 28 5.82 -15.13 -11.44
CA GLU A 28 5.89 -13.81 -10.84
C GLU A 28 7.23 -13.66 -10.11
N PHE A 29 7.99 -12.62 -10.44
CA PHE A 29 9.25 -12.28 -9.79
C PHE A 29 9.33 -10.81 -9.36
N GLU A 30 8.22 -10.10 -9.43
CA GLU A 30 8.07 -8.75 -8.92
C GLU A 30 6.69 -8.56 -8.27
N ASN A 31 6.63 -7.68 -7.30
CA ASN A 31 5.42 -7.33 -6.58
C ASN A 31 5.42 -5.81 -6.28
N PHE A 32 4.32 -5.29 -5.77
CA PHE A 32 4.27 -3.91 -5.33
C PHE A 32 5.26 -3.63 -4.18
N ASN A 33 5.78 -2.40 -4.12
CA ASN A 33 6.17 -1.78 -2.87
C ASN A 33 4.90 -1.45 -2.09
N ALA A 34 4.93 -1.60 -0.79
CA ALA A 34 3.74 -1.56 0.03
C ALA A 34 3.92 -0.80 1.34
N ALA A 35 3.03 0.13 1.62
CA ALA A 35 2.91 0.80 2.90
C ALA A 35 1.46 0.87 3.38
N ALA A 36 1.29 0.96 4.69
CA ALA A 36 0.05 1.32 5.33
C ALA A 36 0.16 2.75 5.87
N ALA A 37 -0.89 3.53 5.69
CA ALA A 37 -1.02 4.86 6.25
C ALA A 37 -2.28 4.94 7.10
N LYS A 38 -2.14 5.51 8.29
CA LYS A 38 -3.27 5.82 9.17
C LYS A 38 -3.21 7.30 9.51
N ILE A 39 -4.27 8.02 9.22
CA ILE A 39 -4.39 9.44 9.50
C ILE A 39 -5.47 9.65 10.54
N THR A 40 -5.11 10.30 11.65
CA THR A 40 -6.05 10.66 12.71
C THR A 40 -6.27 12.17 12.65
N PHE A 41 -7.53 12.58 12.58
CA PHE A 41 -7.95 13.97 12.58
C PHE A 41 -8.62 14.29 13.92
N LYS A 42 -8.17 15.37 14.56
CA LYS A 42 -8.75 15.87 15.80
C LYS A 42 -9.64 17.07 15.49
N GLY A 43 -10.88 17.01 15.90
CA GLY A 43 -11.83 18.10 15.83
C GLY A 43 -11.87 18.94 17.12
N ARG A 44 -12.70 19.95 17.08
CA ARG A 44 -13.07 20.74 18.25
C ARG A 44 -14.59 20.88 18.25
N ASN A 45 -15.22 20.13 19.13
CA ASN A 45 -16.67 20.16 19.29
C ASN A 45 -17.11 21.37 20.13
N VAL A 46 -18.16 22.03 19.70
CA VAL A 46 -18.85 23.07 20.43
C VAL A 46 -20.36 23.00 20.13
N HIS A 47 -21.18 23.58 20.99
CA HIS A 47 -22.63 23.56 20.75
C HIS A 47 -22.95 24.23 19.38
N PRO A 48 -23.80 23.61 18.53
CA PRO A 48 -24.05 24.02 17.16
C PRO A 48 -24.49 25.49 17.04
N GLY A 49 -25.25 26.03 18.02
CA GLY A 49 -25.70 27.42 18.04
C GLY A 49 -24.57 28.45 18.17
N TYR A 50 -23.39 28.04 18.57
CA TYR A 50 -22.19 28.88 18.76
C TYR A 50 -20.99 28.44 17.94
N ALA A 51 -21.22 27.58 16.95
CA ALA A 51 -20.16 26.84 16.21
C ALA A 51 -19.40 27.70 15.20
N LYS A 52 -19.99 28.83 14.75
CA LYS A 52 -19.38 29.69 13.73
C LYS A 52 -17.96 30.11 14.14
N ASN A 53 -16.98 29.83 13.29
CA ASN A 53 -15.54 30.10 13.47
C ASN A 53 -14.90 29.45 14.72
N LYS A 54 -15.58 28.47 15.34
CA LYS A 54 -15.08 27.79 16.54
C LYS A 54 -15.00 26.26 16.38
N MET A 55 -16.02 25.67 15.75
CA MET A 55 -16.08 24.20 15.57
C MET A 55 -15.10 23.77 14.47
N ILE A 56 -14.40 22.70 14.75
CA ILE A 56 -13.67 21.92 13.74
C ILE A 56 -14.30 20.51 13.78
N ASN A 57 -15.00 20.15 12.72
CA ASN A 57 -15.61 18.83 12.61
C ASN A 57 -14.62 17.89 11.96
N SER A 58 -14.11 16.92 12.71
CA SER A 58 -13.08 16.00 12.24
C SER A 58 -13.50 15.17 11.02
N ILE A 59 -14.79 14.81 10.91
CA ILE A 59 -15.32 14.08 9.73
C ILE A 59 -15.19 14.93 8.47
N ARG A 60 -15.46 16.23 8.56
CA ARG A 60 -15.32 17.15 7.41
C ARG A 60 -13.87 17.32 7.00
N VAL A 61 -12.96 17.42 7.98
CA VAL A 61 -11.52 17.49 7.74
C VAL A 61 -11.03 16.18 7.08
N ALA A 62 -11.46 15.03 7.57
CA ALA A 62 -11.15 13.73 6.97
C ALA A 62 -11.64 13.63 5.52
N ASN A 63 -12.88 14.07 5.25
CA ASN A 63 -13.42 14.10 3.89
C ASN A 63 -12.64 15.05 2.97
N GLN A 64 -12.21 16.22 3.46
CA GLN A 64 -11.35 17.14 2.71
C GLN A 64 -10.02 16.47 2.35
N PHE A 65 -9.36 15.81 3.31
CA PHE A 65 -8.12 15.08 3.07
C PHE A 65 -8.31 14.00 1.99
N ILE A 66 -9.37 13.19 2.08
CA ILE A 66 -9.69 12.17 1.07
C ILE A 66 -9.82 12.80 -0.32
N ALA A 67 -10.51 13.95 -0.42
CA ALA A 67 -10.72 14.64 -1.69
C ALA A 67 -9.46 15.32 -2.26
N MET A 68 -8.40 15.51 -1.47
CA MET A 68 -7.12 16.05 -1.92
C MET A 68 -6.26 15.01 -2.63
N LEU A 69 -6.49 13.72 -2.42
CA LEU A 69 -5.79 12.66 -3.12
C LEU A 69 -6.31 12.51 -4.57
N PRO A 70 -5.45 12.08 -5.51
CA PRO A 70 -5.85 11.91 -6.90
C PRO A 70 -6.98 10.87 -7.04
N SER A 71 -8.13 11.28 -7.55
CA SER A 71 -9.32 10.43 -7.67
C SER A 71 -9.17 9.27 -8.65
N MET A 72 -8.22 9.37 -9.59
CA MET A 72 -7.93 8.32 -10.59
C MET A 72 -6.84 7.33 -10.13
N GLU A 73 -6.20 7.59 -9.00
CA GLU A 73 -5.17 6.71 -8.46
C GLU A 73 -5.71 5.82 -7.34
N THR A 74 -6.76 5.08 -7.68
CA THR A 74 -7.41 4.11 -6.79
C THR A 74 -7.41 2.72 -7.44
N PRO A 75 -7.54 1.63 -6.69
CA PRO A 75 -7.56 0.27 -7.25
C PRO A 75 -8.62 0.07 -8.35
N GLU A 76 -9.73 0.80 -8.27
CA GLU A 76 -10.83 0.72 -9.23
C GLU A 76 -10.53 1.44 -10.56
N GLN A 77 -9.49 2.27 -10.59
CA GLN A 77 -9.14 3.12 -11.73
C GLN A 77 -7.76 2.83 -12.30
N THR A 78 -7.00 1.91 -11.68
CA THR A 78 -5.62 1.59 -12.06
C THR A 78 -5.47 0.15 -12.48
N GLU A 79 -4.51 -0.14 -13.36
CA GLU A 79 -4.17 -1.47 -13.82
C GLU A 79 -2.66 -1.68 -14.00
N GLY A 80 -2.25 -2.95 -14.10
CA GLY A 80 -0.86 -3.32 -14.40
C GLY A 80 0.14 -2.78 -13.39
N TYR A 81 1.03 -1.89 -13.86
CA TYR A 81 2.10 -1.28 -13.05
C TYR A 81 1.73 0.04 -12.37
N GLU A 82 0.49 0.49 -12.55
CA GLU A 82 0.05 1.75 -11.96
C GLU A 82 -0.09 1.63 -10.44
N GLY A 83 0.45 2.62 -9.74
CA GLY A 83 0.34 2.69 -8.30
C GLY A 83 -0.94 3.39 -7.84
N PHE A 84 -1.33 3.15 -6.59
CA PHE A 84 -2.60 3.67 -6.07
C PHE A 84 -2.58 3.94 -4.55
N TYR A 85 -3.58 4.73 -4.13
CA TYR A 85 -4.00 4.91 -2.74
C TYR A 85 -5.34 4.20 -2.52
N HIS A 86 -5.35 3.14 -1.75
CA HIS A 86 -6.56 2.41 -1.44
C HIS A 86 -7.09 2.79 -0.05
N LEU A 87 -8.18 3.54 -0.01
CA LEU A 87 -8.90 3.83 1.22
C LEU A 87 -9.60 2.56 1.72
N ILE A 88 -9.11 1.98 2.80
CA ILE A 88 -9.61 0.71 3.34
C ILE A 88 -10.53 0.87 4.55
N GLY A 89 -10.58 2.06 5.12
CA GLY A 89 -11.44 2.30 6.27
C GLY A 89 -11.54 3.75 6.66
N ILE A 90 -12.71 4.12 7.14
CA ILE A 90 -13.00 5.41 7.75
C ILE A 90 -13.91 5.20 8.95
N GLN A 91 -13.62 5.87 10.05
CA GLN A 91 -14.47 5.91 11.24
C GLN A 91 -14.27 7.23 11.98
N GLY A 92 -15.27 7.66 12.70
CA GLY A 92 -15.13 8.85 13.54
C GLY A 92 -16.43 9.58 13.85
N ASP A 93 -16.28 10.65 14.61
CA ASP A 93 -17.32 11.57 15.01
C ASP A 93 -16.81 13.02 14.87
N VAL A 94 -17.50 13.99 15.48
CA VAL A 94 -17.12 15.43 15.42
C VAL A 94 -15.75 15.70 16.04
N GLU A 95 -15.39 14.93 17.09
CA GLU A 95 -14.19 15.16 17.90
C GLU A 95 -12.95 14.46 17.33
N GLN A 96 -13.13 13.24 16.78
CA GLN A 96 -12.01 12.50 16.18
C GLN A 96 -12.47 11.60 15.05
N SER A 97 -11.72 11.64 13.95
CA SER A 97 -11.89 10.72 12.83
C SER A 97 -10.56 10.06 12.46
N THR A 98 -10.65 8.87 11.91
CA THR A 98 -9.49 8.11 11.44
C THR A 98 -9.79 7.59 10.04
N VAL A 99 -8.82 7.74 9.13
CA VAL A 99 -8.83 7.10 7.82
C VAL A 99 -7.62 6.20 7.68
N SER A 100 -7.79 5.06 7.01
CA SER A 100 -6.75 4.08 6.80
C SER A 100 -6.57 3.80 5.32
N TYR A 101 -5.33 3.83 4.86
CA TYR A 101 -4.95 3.60 3.48
C TYR A 101 -3.94 2.47 3.35
N ILE A 102 -3.98 1.81 2.21
CA ILE A 102 -2.89 1.02 1.66
C ILE A 102 -2.31 1.80 0.48
N ILE A 103 -0.99 1.95 0.44
CA ILE A 103 -0.26 2.59 -0.65
C ILE A 103 0.49 1.51 -1.40
N ARG A 104 0.37 1.49 -2.72
CA ARG A 104 1.04 0.53 -3.60
C ARG A 104 1.65 1.24 -4.80
N ASP A 105 2.86 0.83 -5.17
CA ASP A 105 3.47 1.17 -6.45
C ASP A 105 4.56 0.14 -6.77
N HIS A 106 4.71 -0.25 -8.03
CA HIS A 106 5.79 -1.13 -8.46
C HIS A 106 7.13 -0.39 -8.50
N ASP A 107 7.11 0.88 -8.90
CA ASP A 107 8.28 1.74 -8.94
C ASP A 107 8.61 2.27 -7.54
N ARG A 108 9.87 2.10 -7.13
CA ARG A 108 10.34 2.53 -5.81
C ARG A 108 10.31 4.04 -5.63
N ALA A 109 10.70 4.80 -6.64
CA ALA A 109 10.74 6.26 -6.55
C ALA A 109 9.32 6.83 -6.45
N LYS A 110 8.38 6.37 -7.29
CA LYS A 110 6.97 6.74 -7.22
C LYS A 110 6.33 6.33 -5.90
N PHE A 111 6.68 5.17 -5.37
CA PHE A 111 6.21 4.74 -4.05
C PHE A 111 6.63 5.70 -2.94
N GLU A 112 7.89 6.16 -2.94
CA GLU A 112 8.36 7.16 -1.98
C GLU A 112 7.66 8.51 -2.20
N GLU A 113 7.48 8.95 -3.46
CA GLU A 113 6.72 10.17 -3.80
C GLU A 113 5.29 10.12 -3.25
N ARG A 114 4.62 8.97 -3.34
CA ARG A 114 3.27 8.77 -2.76
C ARG A 114 3.25 8.96 -1.25
N LYS A 115 4.25 8.47 -0.55
CA LYS A 115 4.37 8.66 0.90
C LYS A 115 4.65 10.12 1.27
N GLU A 116 5.51 10.80 0.51
CA GLU A 116 5.77 12.22 0.70
C GLU A 116 4.52 13.07 0.42
N GLU A 117 3.72 12.71 -0.58
CA GLU A 117 2.44 13.37 -0.85
C GLU A 117 1.49 13.26 0.35
N MET A 118 1.37 12.09 0.98
CA MET A 118 0.58 11.93 2.22
C MET A 118 1.06 12.89 3.32
N LYS A 119 2.37 13.01 3.52
CA LYS A 119 2.95 13.93 4.51
C LYS A 119 2.64 15.39 4.17
N ARG A 120 2.78 15.75 2.89
CA ARG A 120 2.48 17.10 2.39
C ARG A 120 1.00 17.47 2.62
N LEU A 121 0.08 16.57 2.34
CA LEU A 121 -1.35 16.79 2.55
C LEU A 121 -1.72 16.95 4.02
N VAL A 122 -1.12 16.17 4.91
CA VAL A 122 -1.28 16.33 6.36
C VAL A 122 -0.76 17.69 6.83
N ALA A 123 0.38 18.15 6.30
CA ALA A 123 0.90 19.47 6.61
C ALA A 123 -0.03 20.60 6.14
N LEU A 124 -0.68 20.45 4.98
CA LEU A 124 -1.67 21.41 4.49
C LEU A 124 -2.91 21.49 5.41
N ILE A 125 -3.40 20.33 5.86
CA ILE A 125 -4.52 20.28 6.83
C ILE A 125 -4.13 20.99 8.14
N ASN A 126 -2.92 20.72 8.64
CA ASN A 126 -2.44 21.38 9.88
C ASN A 126 -2.24 22.89 9.69
N ALA A 127 -1.81 23.33 8.51
CA ALA A 127 -1.68 24.75 8.20
C ALA A 127 -3.05 25.45 8.16
N GLU A 128 -4.11 24.78 7.69
CA GLU A 128 -5.46 25.34 7.57
C GLU A 128 -6.20 25.35 8.93
N TYR A 129 -6.16 24.22 9.66
CA TYR A 129 -6.97 24.03 10.87
C TYR A 129 -6.21 24.19 12.18
N GLY A 130 -4.90 24.30 12.13
CA GLY A 130 -4.00 24.39 13.27
C GLY A 130 -3.18 23.13 13.49
N GLU A 131 -1.98 23.34 14.05
CA GLU A 131 -1.02 22.25 14.31
C GLU A 131 -1.63 21.17 15.21
N GLY A 132 -1.39 19.90 14.83
CA GLY A 132 -1.90 18.74 15.54
C GLY A 132 -3.34 18.35 15.22
N THR A 133 -3.99 19.05 14.26
CA THR A 133 -5.33 18.66 13.76
C THR A 133 -5.26 17.34 13.01
N ALA A 134 -4.21 17.11 12.22
CA ALA A 134 -3.96 15.86 11.51
C ALA A 134 -2.63 15.23 11.93
N ALA A 135 -2.63 13.92 12.20
CA ALA A 135 -1.45 13.14 12.51
C ALA A 135 -1.39 11.91 11.58
N LEU A 136 -0.22 11.68 10.98
CA LEU A 136 0.02 10.58 10.05
C LEU A 136 0.95 9.53 10.68
N GLU A 137 0.50 8.28 10.64
CA GLU A 137 1.31 7.11 10.91
C GLU A 137 1.54 6.37 9.59
N LEU A 138 2.79 6.32 9.12
CA LEU A 138 3.21 5.56 7.94
C LEU A 138 4.05 4.36 8.36
N ARG A 139 3.75 3.20 7.77
CA ARG A 139 4.53 1.99 8.00
C ARG A 139 4.74 1.23 6.70
N ASP A 140 6.00 1.10 6.29
CA ASP A 140 6.37 0.22 5.20
C ASP A 140 6.11 -1.23 5.58
N GLN A 141 5.55 -2.00 4.64
CA GLN A 141 5.17 -3.40 4.86
C GLN A 141 6.16 -4.34 4.17
N TYR A 142 6.44 -4.08 2.91
CA TYR A 142 7.41 -4.82 2.09
C TYR A 142 7.75 -4.01 0.83
N TYR A 143 8.81 -4.44 0.15
CA TYR A 143 9.30 -3.83 -1.07
C TYR A 143 9.23 -4.80 -2.24
N ASN A 144 9.30 -4.26 -3.46
CA ASN A 144 9.32 -5.06 -4.68
C ASN A 144 10.53 -6.00 -4.66
N MET A 145 10.29 -7.29 -4.80
CA MET A 145 11.34 -8.30 -4.79
C MET A 145 12.21 -8.29 -6.06
N ARG A 146 11.79 -7.61 -7.12
CA ARG A 146 12.52 -7.48 -8.37
C ARG A 146 13.96 -7.04 -8.16
N GLU A 147 14.21 -6.04 -7.29
CA GLU A 147 15.55 -5.56 -6.96
C GLU A 147 16.48 -6.67 -6.43
N LYS A 148 15.91 -7.72 -5.82
CA LYS A 148 16.64 -8.88 -5.30
C LYS A 148 16.78 -10.00 -6.33
N ILE A 149 15.85 -10.09 -7.26
CA ILE A 149 15.83 -11.13 -8.29
C ILE A 149 16.70 -10.73 -9.50
N GLU A 150 16.73 -9.46 -9.89
CA GLU A 150 17.51 -8.99 -11.05
C GLU A 150 18.99 -9.44 -11.04
N PRO A 151 19.72 -9.43 -9.92
CA PRO A 151 21.10 -9.93 -9.88
C PRO A 151 21.23 -11.44 -10.09
N VAL A 152 20.15 -12.20 -9.97
CA VAL A 152 20.11 -13.67 -10.00
C VAL A 152 19.08 -14.22 -10.99
N MET A 153 18.88 -13.51 -12.11
CA MET A 153 17.86 -13.84 -13.13
C MET A 153 17.94 -15.28 -13.65
N HIS A 154 19.08 -15.97 -13.50
CA HIS A 154 19.23 -17.39 -13.84
C HIS A 154 18.21 -18.30 -13.13
N ILE A 155 17.67 -17.89 -11.98
CA ILE A 155 16.61 -18.65 -11.30
C ILE A 155 15.28 -18.56 -12.08
N ILE A 156 15.02 -17.44 -12.71
CA ILE A 156 13.85 -17.25 -13.58
C ILE A 156 14.00 -18.07 -14.86
N ASP A 157 15.19 -18.04 -15.48
CA ASP A 157 15.50 -18.83 -16.66
C ASP A 157 15.37 -20.34 -16.37
N THR A 158 15.77 -20.78 -15.18
CA THR A 158 15.59 -22.16 -14.72
C THR A 158 14.10 -22.52 -14.62
N ALA A 159 13.27 -21.63 -14.06
CA ALA A 159 11.83 -21.85 -13.98
C ALA A 159 11.20 -21.94 -15.38
N PHE A 160 11.60 -21.08 -16.31
CA PHE A 160 11.15 -21.14 -17.71
C PHE A 160 11.49 -22.46 -18.36
N SER A 161 12.75 -22.88 -18.28
CA SER A 161 13.20 -24.13 -18.86
C SER A 161 12.45 -25.34 -18.28
N ALA A 162 12.17 -25.33 -16.97
CA ALA A 162 11.41 -26.37 -16.31
C ALA A 162 9.95 -26.42 -16.78
N MET A 163 9.29 -25.26 -16.95
CA MET A 163 7.94 -25.18 -17.49
C MET A 163 7.86 -25.70 -18.93
N GLU A 164 8.77 -25.24 -19.79
CA GLU A 164 8.83 -25.68 -21.18
C GLU A 164 9.08 -27.17 -21.32
N ALA A 165 9.95 -27.76 -20.47
CA ALA A 165 10.24 -29.16 -20.46
C ALA A 165 9.02 -30.06 -20.18
N VAL A 166 8.02 -29.53 -19.48
CA VAL A 166 6.74 -30.24 -19.22
C VAL A 166 5.60 -29.75 -20.12
N GLY A 167 5.92 -28.98 -21.17
CA GLY A 167 4.93 -28.50 -22.15
C GLY A 167 4.06 -27.33 -21.68
N VAL A 168 4.47 -26.66 -20.61
CA VAL A 168 3.79 -25.46 -20.09
C VAL A 168 4.45 -24.21 -20.67
N LYS A 169 3.66 -23.34 -21.31
CA LYS A 169 4.17 -22.05 -21.82
C LYS A 169 4.31 -21.05 -20.66
N PRO A 170 5.53 -20.53 -20.39
CA PRO A 170 5.71 -19.50 -19.37
C PRO A 170 4.94 -18.22 -19.69
N ASN A 171 4.32 -17.63 -18.69
CA ASN A 171 3.61 -16.35 -18.75
C ASN A 171 4.04 -15.48 -17.58
N VAL A 172 4.93 -14.51 -17.86
CA VAL A 172 5.39 -13.57 -16.84
C VAL A 172 4.36 -12.46 -16.64
N ARG A 173 3.94 -12.28 -15.41
CA ARG A 173 3.07 -11.16 -15.02
C ARG A 173 3.61 -10.48 -13.77
N PRO A 174 3.42 -9.15 -13.64
CA PRO A 174 3.62 -8.49 -12.35
C PRO A 174 2.52 -8.94 -11.39
N VAL A 175 2.87 -9.18 -10.14
CA VAL A 175 1.89 -9.51 -9.10
C VAL A 175 0.97 -8.33 -8.90
N SER A 176 -0.22 -8.37 -9.46
CA SER A 176 -1.29 -7.40 -9.21
C SER A 176 -2.06 -7.72 -7.92
N TYR A 177 -1.92 -8.95 -7.41
CA TYR A 177 -2.53 -9.39 -6.16
C TYR A 177 -1.45 -9.89 -5.21
N THR A 178 -1.40 -9.35 -4.03
CA THR A 178 -0.78 -10.07 -2.93
C THR A 178 -1.75 -11.16 -2.50
N HIS A 179 -1.72 -12.34 -3.12
CA HIS A 179 -2.32 -13.56 -2.56
C HIS A 179 -1.63 -13.99 -1.25
N LEU A 180 -0.74 -13.16 -0.77
CA LEU A 180 -0.17 -13.23 0.55
C LEU A 180 -1.14 -12.59 1.55
N ARG A 181 -2.39 -13.05 1.59
CA ARG A 181 -3.15 -12.90 2.81
C ARG A 181 -2.43 -13.71 3.88
N ALA A 182 -1.61 -13.00 4.65
CA ALA A 182 -1.34 -13.45 5.99
C ALA A 182 -2.69 -13.49 6.71
N HIS A 183 -3.22 -14.68 6.92
CA HIS A 183 -4.25 -14.93 7.90
C HIS A 183 -3.62 -15.10 9.26
#